data_608925912f2268e6a7043d4f893e0cda
#
_entry.id   608925912f2268e6a7043d4f893e0cda
#
_cell.length_a   1.000
_cell.length_b   1.000
_cell.length_c   1.000
_cell.angle_alpha   90.00
_cell.angle_beta   90.00
_cell.angle_gamma   90.00
#
_symmetry.space_group_name_H-M   'P 1'
#
loop_
_entity.id
_entity.type
_entity.pdbx_description
1 polymer ?
#
loop_
_entity_poly.entity_id
_entity_poly.type
_entity_poly.pdbx_seq_one_letter_code
_entity_poly.pdbx_strand_id
1 'polypeptide(L)'
;MDNLFNSPDMAAGYARARPALHPRIIGLAGKYLQPLPVENALDVGCGAGLSTRALESIARHCHGIDPSESMIQCATDLWPGSIFSPGTAENLPVPSHSIDLITAAGSLNYADLNQFFPEALRVLSPHGRLLVYDFGQGRSFRNSPALDGWFSEFLKRYPMPPDSGREISPETLASHRSGLQPTGHELFEIGLMLDPAFYINYVMTETNIAHAISTGKSGESIRAWCDLTIPAVFENRSREVLFSGYISILSR
;
A
#
# COMPACT_ATOMS: atom_id res chain seq x y z
N MET A 1 20.20 3.76 -0.98
CA MET A 1 19.48 2.48 -1.13
C MET A 1 19.09 2.37 -2.58
N ASP A 2 19.59 1.36 -3.27
CA ASP A 2 19.08 1.06 -4.61
C ASP A 2 17.61 0.70 -4.42
N ASN A 3 16.73 1.54 -4.97
CA ASN A 3 15.31 1.40 -4.78
C ASN A 3 14.86 0.12 -5.51
N LEU A 4 14.47 -0.90 -4.75
CA LEU A 4 14.02 -2.22 -5.25
C LEU A 4 12.87 -2.11 -6.28
N PHE A 5 12.23 -0.96 -6.37
CA PHE A 5 11.09 -0.66 -7.24
C PHE A 5 11.43 0.20 -8.47
N ASN A 6 12.73 0.41 -8.79
CA ASN A 6 13.15 1.32 -9.87
C ASN A 6 13.19 0.69 -11.28
N SER A 7 12.63 -0.50 -11.51
CA SER A 7 12.54 -1.03 -12.87
C SER A 7 11.10 -0.90 -13.43
N PRO A 8 10.92 -0.49 -14.69
CA PRO A 8 9.61 -0.39 -15.34
C PRO A 8 8.82 -1.72 -15.31
N ASP A 9 9.52 -2.84 -15.51
CA ASP A 9 8.89 -4.17 -15.49
C ASP A 9 8.36 -4.54 -14.10
N MET A 10 9.06 -4.13 -13.04
CA MET A 10 8.59 -4.34 -11.66
C MET A 10 7.40 -3.47 -11.34
N ALA A 11 7.39 -2.19 -11.75
CA ALA A 11 6.25 -1.29 -11.53
C ALA A 11 4.99 -1.80 -12.24
N ALA A 12 5.10 -2.22 -13.50
CA ALA A 12 3.99 -2.78 -14.26
C ALA A 12 3.53 -4.14 -13.70
N GLY A 13 4.44 -4.99 -13.27
CA GLY A 13 4.16 -6.26 -12.60
C GLY A 13 3.42 -6.04 -11.28
N TYR A 14 3.89 -5.11 -10.47
CA TYR A 14 3.26 -4.70 -9.23
C TYR A 14 1.81 -4.26 -9.45
N ALA A 15 1.56 -3.33 -10.36
CA ALA A 15 0.22 -2.82 -10.63
C ALA A 15 -0.78 -3.91 -11.04
N ARG A 16 -0.33 -4.90 -11.82
CA ARG A 16 -1.19 -6.00 -12.32
C ARG A 16 -1.45 -7.09 -11.30
N ALA A 17 -0.50 -7.31 -10.40
CA ALA A 17 -0.54 -8.46 -9.48
C ALA A 17 -1.10 -8.11 -8.09
N ARG A 18 -1.30 -6.82 -7.78
CA ARG A 18 -1.83 -6.43 -6.46
C ARG A 18 -3.33 -6.66 -6.35
N PRO A 19 -3.80 -7.28 -5.24
CA PRO A 19 -5.23 -7.45 -4.98
C PRO A 19 -5.95 -6.10 -4.85
N ALA A 20 -7.21 -6.04 -5.31
CA ALA A 20 -8.03 -4.82 -5.30
C ALA A 20 -8.55 -4.46 -3.88
N LEU A 21 -7.64 -4.17 -2.96
CA LEU A 21 -7.94 -3.82 -1.56
C LEU A 21 -8.25 -2.34 -1.37
N HIS A 22 -7.49 -1.45 -2.02
CA HIS A 22 -7.62 -0.01 -1.82
C HIS A 22 -9.07 0.52 -1.95
N PRO A 23 -9.86 0.16 -2.99
CA PRO A 23 -11.24 0.65 -3.08
C PRO A 23 -12.12 0.20 -1.89
N ARG A 24 -11.89 -1.00 -1.36
CA ARG A 24 -12.64 -1.52 -0.21
C ARG A 24 -12.26 -0.79 1.07
N ILE A 25 -10.97 -0.52 1.27
CA ILE A 25 -10.45 0.21 2.43
C ILE A 25 -10.94 1.67 2.40
N ILE A 26 -10.89 2.34 1.24
CA ILE A 26 -11.43 3.68 1.05
C ILE A 26 -12.94 3.71 1.35
N GLY A 27 -13.69 2.68 0.93
CA GLY A 27 -15.10 2.54 1.27
C GLY A 27 -15.35 2.45 2.80
N LEU A 28 -14.52 1.70 3.53
CA LEU A 28 -14.58 1.62 5.01
C LEU A 28 -14.22 2.96 5.66
N ALA A 29 -13.22 3.67 5.13
CA ALA A 29 -12.80 4.97 5.64
C ALA A 29 -13.85 6.07 5.41
N GLY A 30 -14.73 5.93 4.41
CA GLY A 30 -15.68 6.96 3.97
C GLY A 30 -16.57 7.53 5.09
N LYS A 31 -16.94 6.72 6.09
CA LYS A 31 -17.74 7.18 7.24
C LYS A 31 -17.01 8.20 8.13
N TYR A 32 -15.68 8.19 8.12
CA TYR A 32 -14.84 9.13 8.89
C TYR A 32 -14.44 10.37 8.09
N LEU A 33 -14.65 10.36 6.77
CA LEU A 33 -14.17 11.38 5.85
C LEU A 33 -15.26 12.37 5.38
N GLN A 34 -16.45 12.32 6.01
CA GLN A 34 -17.56 13.21 5.65
C GLN A 34 -17.24 14.70 5.89
N PRO A 35 -17.73 15.65 5.06
CA PRO A 35 -18.53 15.40 3.85
C PRO A 35 -17.67 14.92 2.67
N LEU A 36 -18.28 14.15 1.77
CA LEU A 36 -17.68 13.68 0.52
C LEU A 36 -18.47 14.20 -0.69
N PRO A 37 -17.86 14.34 -1.87
CA PRO A 37 -16.42 14.20 -2.13
C PRO A 37 -15.62 15.37 -1.56
N VAL A 38 -14.34 15.14 -1.22
CA VAL A 38 -13.39 16.23 -0.95
C VAL A 38 -12.94 16.85 -2.26
N GLU A 39 -12.41 18.08 -2.23
CA GLU A 39 -11.94 18.75 -3.44
C GLU A 39 -10.58 18.22 -3.89
N ASN A 40 -9.57 18.26 -3.01
CA ASN A 40 -8.19 17.90 -3.33
C ASN A 40 -7.67 16.79 -2.39
N ALA A 41 -7.27 15.66 -2.97
CA ALA A 41 -6.60 14.56 -2.27
C ALA A 41 -5.14 14.40 -2.74
N LEU A 42 -4.24 14.21 -1.79
CA LEU A 42 -2.82 13.91 -2.00
C LEU A 42 -2.50 12.50 -1.47
N ASP A 43 -2.00 11.63 -2.33
CA ASP A 43 -1.60 10.26 -1.98
C ASP A 43 -0.07 10.18 -1.86
N VAL A 44 0.43 9.95 -0.65
CA VAL A 44 1.87 9.97 -0.32
C VAL A 44 2.45 8.57 -0.37
N GLY A 45 3.44 8.37 -1.25
CA GLY A 45 4.00 7.06 -1.56
C GLY A 45 3.01 6.22 -2.39
N CYS A 46 2.51 6.82 -3.47
CA CYS A 46 1.44 6.26 -4.30
C CYS A 46 1.86 5.01 -5.11
N GLY A 47 3.16 4.74 -5.23
CA GLY A 47 3.68 3.68 -6.07
C GLY A 47 3.13 3.77 -7.50
N ALA A 48 2.64 2.64 -8.03
CA ALA A 48 2.02 2.57 -9.36
C ALA A 48 0.57 3.12 -9.40
N GLY A 49 0.13 3.92 -8.42
CA GLY A 49 -1.12 4.69 -8.43
C GLY A 49 -2.37 3.92 -8.01
N LEU A 50 -2.27 2.71 -7.46
CA LEU A 50 -3.45 1.90 -7.09
C LEU A 50 -4.28 2.54 -5.97
N SER A 51 -3.63 3.12 -4.96
CA SER A 51 -4.26 3.87 -3.87
C SER A 51 -4.85 5.18 -4.38
N THR A 52 -4.10 5.93 -5.21
CA THR A 52 -4.57 7.18 -5.83
C THR A 52 -5.81 6.94 -6.67
N ARG A 53 -5.83 5.87 -7.49
CA ARG A 53 -7.00 5.48 -8.29
C ARG A 53 -8.23 5.21 -7.43
N ALA A 54 -8.06 4.63 -6.25
CA ALA A 54 -9.17 4.38 -5.34
C ALA A 54 -9.78 5.68 -4.78
N LEU A 55 -8.98 6.74 -4.62
CA LEU A 55 -9.43 8.05 -4.13
C LEU A 55 -10.35 8.77 -5.10
N GLU A 56 -10.32 8.47 -6.40
CA GLU A 56 -11.22 9.08 -7.39
C GLU A 56 -12.70 8.86 -7.06
N SER A 57 -13.03 7.87 -6.22
CA SER A 57 -14.39 7.63 -5.75
C SER A 57 -14.86 8.61 -4.66
N ILE A 58 -13.93 9.33 -4.01
CA ILE A 58 -14.19 10.20 -2.86
C ILE A 58 -13.56 11.59 -2.96
N ALA A 59 -12.79 11.87 -4.02
CA ALA A 59 -12.14 13.14 -4.27
C ALA A 59 -12.34 13.60 -5.72
N ARG A 60 -12.38 14.92 -5.95
CA ARG A 60 -12.52 15.50 -7.30
C ARG A 60 -11.19 15.56 -8.04
N HIS A 61 -10.13 15.89 -7.30
CA HIS A 61 -8.77 15.99 -7.82
C HIS A 61 -7.86 15.11 -6.98
N CYS A 62 -7.20 14.15 -7.63
CA CYS A 62 -6.27 13.22 -6.99
C CYS A 62 -4.85 13.46 -7.51
N HIS A 63 -3.91 13.66 -6.59
CA HIS A 63 -2.49 13.80 -6.88
C HIS A 63 -1.71 12.73 -6.11
N GLY A 64 -1.01 11.84 -6.82
CA GLY A 64 -0.12 10.84 -6.23
C GLY A 64 1.34 11.30 -6.29
N ILE A 65 2.08 11.13 -5.22
CA ILE A 65 3.53 11.37 -5.18
C ILE A 65 4.29 10.12 -4.73
N ASP A 66 5.43 9.87 -5.35
CA ASP A 66 6.33 8.76 -5.00
C ASP A 66 7.78 9.15 -5.33
N PRO A 67 8.79 8.72 -4.54
CA PRO A 67 10.18 8.99 -4.86
C PRO A 67 10.72 8.21 -6.07
N SER A 68 10.02 7.16 -6.52
CA SER A 68 10.43 6.32 -7.64
C SER A 68 9.86 6.85 -8.96
N GLU A 69 10.74 7.36 -9.84
CA GLU A 69 10.35 7.83 -11.17
C GLU A 69 9.70 6.74 -12.02
N SER A 70 10.13 5.48 -11.91
CA SER A 70 9.52 4.37 -12.64
C SER A 70 8.12 4.04 -12.14
N MET A 71 7.83 4.20 -10.85
CA MET A 71 6.48 4.08 -10.31
C MET A 71 5.59 5.21 -10.81
N ILE A 72 6.07 6.45 -10.79
CA ILE A 72 5.34 7.62 -11.29
C ILE A 72 5.03 7.48 -12.78
N GLN A 73 6.00 7.04 -13.60
CA GLN A 73 5.74 6.80 -15.02
C GLN A 73 4.66 5.72 -15.21
N CYS A 74 4.77 4.60 -14.50
CA CYS A 74 3.77 3.54 -14.56
C CYS A 74 2.36 4.03 -14.13
N ALA A 75 2.28 4.80 -13.05
CA ALA A 75 1.03 5.37 -12.56
C ALA A 75 0.40 6.33 -13.59
N THR A 76 1.22 7.20 -14.21
CA THR A 76 0.78 8.15 -15.24
C THR A 76 0.21 7.43 -16.46
N ASP A 77 0.86 6.36 -16.90
CA ASP A 77 0.42 5.58 -18.06
C ASP A 77 -0.89 4.80 -17.78
N LEU A 78 -1.06 4.32 -16.55
CA LEU A 78 -2.23 3.52 -16.16
C LEU A 78 -3.46 4.36 -15.79
N TRP A 79 -3.26 5.55 -15.19
CA TRP A 79 -4.34 6.33 -14.56
C TRP A 79 -4.34 7.79 -15.03
N PRO A 80 -4.69 8.07 -16.31
CA PRO A 80 -4.62 9.41 -16.86
C PRO A 80 -5.63 10.41 -16.27
N GLY A 81 -6.55 9.95 -15.41
CA GLY A 81 -7.51 10.79 -14.69
C GLY A 81 -6.94 11.46 -13.43
N SER A 82 -5.77 11.03 -12.98
CA SER A 82 -5.07 11.57 -11.80
C SER A 82 -3.76 12.23 -12.20
N ILE A 83 -3.22 13.06 -11.31
CA ILE A 83 -1.90 13.69 -11.48
C ILE A 83 -0.88 12.88 -10.68
N PHE A 84 0.30 12.65 -11.28
CA PHE A 84 1.40 11.98 -10.60
C PHE A 84 2.68 12.79 -10.76
N SER A 85 3.48 12.90 -9.68
CA SER A 85 4.77 13.58 -9.72
C SER A 85 5.77 12.99 -8.73
N PRO A 86 7.07 13.08 -9.01
CA PRO A 86 8.09 12.73 -8.04
C PRO A 86 7.96 13.57 -6.77
N GLY A 87 8.15 12.94 -5.60
CA GLY A 87 8.09 13.62 -4.31
C GLY A 87 8.31 12.65 -3.15
N THR A 88 8.68 13.17 -2.00
CA THR A 88 8.86 12.40 -0.77
C THR A 88 7.88 12.85 0.31
N ALA A 89 7.66 12.01 1.30
CA ALA A 89 6.80 12.33 2.45
C ALA A 89 7.33 13.54 3.25
N GLU A 90 8.64 13.71 3.28
CA GLU A 90 9.35 14.77 4.02
C GLU A 90 9.33 16.12 3.32
N ASN A 91 8.93 16.18 2.04
CA ASN A 91 8.86 17.41 1.25
C ASN A 91 7.73 17.32 0.22
N LEU A 92 6.53 17.70 0.64
CA LEU A 92 5.33 17.59 -0.18
C LEU A 92 5.27 18.70 -1.24
N PRO A 93 5.27 18.39 -2.55
CA PRO A 93 5.39 19.36 -3.64
C PRO A 93 4.06 20.09 -3.94
N VAL A 94 3.35 20.50 -2.90
CA VAL A 94 2.05 21.19 -3.01
C VAL A 94 2.01 22.41 -2.09
N PRO A 95 1.18 23.44 -2.41
CA PRO A 95 1.05 24.62 -1.60
C PRO A 95 0.53 24.37 -0.18
N SER A 96 0.82 25.29 0.74
CA SER A 96 0.25 25.24 2.10
C SER A 96 -1.28 25.39 2.04
N HIS A 97 -1.99 24.65 2.90
CA HIS A 97 -3.44 24.72 3.07
C HIS A 97 -4.26 24.41 1.80
N SER A 98 -3.73 23.59 0.89
CA SER A 98 -4.34 23.26 -0.39
C SER A 98 -4.97 21.87 -0.48
N ILE A 99 -4.76 21.01 0.52
CA ILE A 99 -5.15 19.60 0.51
C ILE A 99 -6.21 19.33 1.58
N ASP A 100 -7.32 18.72 1.18
CA ASP A 100 -8.41 18.35 2.10
C ASP A 100 -8.24 16.94 2.66
N LEU A 101 -7.59 16.06 1.90
CA LEU A 101 -7.30 14.70 2.32
C LEU A 101 -5.89 14.32 1.91
N ILE A 102 -5.04 13.98 2.87
CA ILE A 102 -3.81 13.23 2.62
C ILE A 102 -4.10 11.75 2.85
N THR A 103 -3.60 10.88 1.97
CA THR A 103 -3.56 9.45 2.21
C THR A 103 -2.13 8.92 2.22
N ALA A 104 -1.89 7.89 3.03
CA ALA A 104 -0.64 7.14 3.06
C ALA A 104 -0.97 5.65 3.24
N ALA A 105 -0.75 4.87 2.20
CA ALA A 105 -1.12 3.46 2.10
C ALA A 105 0.12 2.56 2.24
N GLY A 106 0.50 2.20 3.48
CA GLY A 106 1.70 1.41 3.76
C GLY A 106 3.02 2.11 3.42
N SER A 107 2.99 3.40 3.11
CA SER A 107 4.16 4.17 2.65
C SER A 107 4.93 4.84 3.78
N LEU A 108 4.28 5.19 4.89
CA LEU A 108 4.95 5.82 6.04
C LEU A 108 5.93 4.90 6.76
N ASN A 109 5.89 3.61 6.47
CA ASN A 109 6.86 2.62 6.96
C ASN A 109 8.31 2.96 6.57
N TYR A 110 8.48 3.76 5.52
CA TYR A 110 9.77 4.19 4.95
C TYR A 110 10.09 5.67 5.20
N ALA A 111 9.14 6.47 5.71
CA ALA A 111 9.26 7.90 5.87
C ALA A 111 9.80 8.30 7.26
N ASP A 112 10.47 9.45 7.36
CA ASP A 112 10.75 10.09 8.65
C ASP A 112 9.50 10.82 9.15
N LEU A 113 8.82 10.26 10.13
CA LEU A 113 7.59 10.84 10.68
C LEU A 113 7.80 12.23 11.29
N ASN A 114 9.00 12.52 11.82
CA ASN A 114 9.30 13.83 12.40
C ASN A 114 9.37 14.92 11.32
N GLN A 115 9.65 14.56 10.07
CA GLN A 115 9.62 15.46 8.94
C GLN A 115 8.29 15.43 8.21
N PHE A 116 7.67 14.25 8.07
CA PHE A 116 6.38 14.08 7.41
C PHE A 116 5.25 14.88 8.09
N PHE A 117 5.10 14.79 9.41
CA PHE A 117 3.97 15.42 10.07
C PHE A 117 3.95 16.94 9.98
N PRO A 118 5.07 17.68 10.11
CA PRO A 118 5.12 19.13 9.83
C PRO A 118 4.68 19.46 8.39
N GLU A 119 5.11 18.67 7.41
CA GLU A 119 4.70 18.86 6.02
C GLU A 119 3.20 18.55 5.82
N ALA A 120 2.68 17.48 6.41
CA ALA A 120 1.26 17.17 6.39
C ALA A 120 0.43 18.32 7.00
N LEU A 121 0.83 18.86 8.16
CA LEU A 121 0.22 20.06 8.76
C LEU A 121 0.31 21.28 7.85
N ARG A 122 1.43 21.49 7.19
CA ARG A 122 1.61 22.64 6.30
C ARG A 122 0.62 22.61 5.15
N VAL A 123 0.44 21.45 4.49
CA VAL A 123 -0.36 21.35 3.26
C VAL A 123 -1.85 21.13 3.52
N LEU A 124 -2.24 20.55 4.66
CA LEU A 124 -3.64 20.34 5.00
C LEU A 124 -4.40 21.66 5.16
N SER A 125 -5.57 21.74 4.55
CA SER A 125 -6.55 22.80 4.77
C SER A 125 -7.02 22.82 6.23
N PRO A 126 -7.70 23.88 6.71
CA PRO A 126 -8.14 23.98 8.12
C PRO A 126 -9.02 22.84 8.61
N HIS A 127 -9.72 22.14 7.71
CA HIS A 127 -10.55 20.98 8.01
C HIS A 127 -10.01 19.71 7.34
N GLY A 128 -8.75 19.76 6.92
CA GLY A 128 -8.08 18.65 6.23
C GLY A 128 -7.84 17.46 7.14
N ARG A 129 -7.82 16.28 6.54
CA ARG A 129 -7.62 15.00 7.22
C ARG A 129 -6.46 14.24 6.63
N LEU A 130 -5.81 13.47 7.49
CA LEU A 130 -4.81 12.47 7.11
C LEU A 130 -5.42 11.08 7.34
N LEU A 131 -5.53 10.29 6.28
CA LEU A 131 -5.91 8.89 6.30
C LEU A 131 -4.63 8.05 6.16
N VAL A 132 -4.28 7.32 7.19
CA VAL A 132 -3.22 6.30 7.13
C VAL A 132 -3.86 4.94 7.20
N TYR A 133 -3.49 4.05 6.30
CA TYR A 133 -3.89 2.65 6.38
C TYR A 133 -2.76 1.74 5.90
N ASP A 134 -2.73 0.54 6.47
CA ASP A 134 -1.82 -0.51 6.05
C ASP A 134 -2.51 -1.86 6.18
N PHE A 135 -2.00 -2.84 5.44
CA PHE A 135 -2.52 -4.20 5.48
C PHE A 135 -1.40 -5.20 5.23
N GLY A 136 -1.48 -6.29 5.95
CA GLY A 136 -0.56 -7.41 5.80
C GLY A 136 -0.76 -8.14 4.48
N GLN A 137 0.23 -8.92 4.12
CA GLN A 137 0.16 -9.87 3.01
C GLN A 137 -0.97 -10.87 3.26
N GLY A 138 -1.67 -11.30 2.22
CA GLY A 138 -2.69 -12.35 2.31
C GLY A 138 -2.06 -13.71 2.63
N ARG A 139 -2.05 -14.08 3.90
CA ARG A 139 -1.32 -15.25 4.44
C ARG A 139 -2.22 -16.38 4.88
N SER A 140 -3.53 -16.16 4.94
CA SER A 140 -4.48 -17.13 5.48
C SER A 140 -5.72 -17.26 4.62
N PHE A 141 -6.34 -18.44 4.68
CA PHE A 141 -7.70 -18.66 4.21
C PHE A 141 -8.68 -18.55 5.38
N ARG A 142 -9.92 -18.15 5.12
CA ARG A 142 -10.95 -18.05 6.16
C ARG A 142 -11.18 -19.34 6.93
N ASN A 143 -11.11 -20.49 6.28
CA ASN A 143 -11.51 -21.75 6.87
C ASN A 143 -10.45 -22.87 6.74
N SER A 144 -9.16 -22.52 6.65
CA SER A 144 -8.11 -23.51 6.49
C SER A 144 -6.74 -22.94 6.83
N PRO A 145 -5.88 -23.64 7.60
CA PRO A 145 -4.53 -23.20 7.90
C PRO A 145 -3.51 -23.52 6.78
N ALA A 146 -3.96 -24.04 5.63
CA ALA A 146 -3.04 -24.52 4.60
C ALA A 146 -2.16 -23.40 4.03
N LEU A 147 -2.73 -22.19 3.86
CA LEU A 147 -1.97 -21.06 3.35
C LEU A 147 -0.99 -20.50 4.38
N ASP A 148 -1.34 -20.51 5.67
CA ASP A 148 -0.46 -20.11 6.77
C ASP A 148 0.79 -20.98 6.82
N GLY A 149 0.61 -22.29 6.68
CA GLY A 149 1.72 -23.25 6.64
C GLY A 149 2.64 -23.03 5.45
N TRP A 150 2.06 -22.85 4.25
CA TRP A 150 2.80 -22.54 3.04
C TRP A 150 3.56 -21.20 3.16
N PHE A 151 2.89 -20.18 3.66
CA PHE A 151 3.49 -18.85 3.80
C PHE A 151 4.64 -18.84 4.82
N SER A 152 4.54 -19.63 5.88
CA SER A 152 5.62 -19.82 6.84
C SER A 152 6.87 -20.44 6.18
N GLU A 153 6.68 -21.44 5.31
CA GLU A 153 7.79 -22.04 4.57
C GLU A 153 8.35 -21.08 3.49
N PHE A 154 7.48 -20.29 2.84
CA PHE A 154 7.88 -19.24 1.91
C PHE A 154 8.80 -18.20 2.56
N LEU A 155 8.48 -17.71 3.75
CA LEU A 155 9.31 -16.74 4.48
C LEU A 155 10.63 -17.34 4.99
N LYS A 156 10.68 -18.64 5.30
CA LYS A 156 11.96 -19.31 5.63
C LYS A 156 12.90 -19.38 4.42
N ARG A 157 12.34 -19.60 3.22
CA ARG A 157 13.12 -19.68 1.97
C ARG A 157 13.55 -18.29 1.47
N TYR A 158 12.67 -17.33 1.64
CA TYR A 158 12.81 -15.96 1.15
C TYR A 158 12.46 -14.99 2.29
N PRO A 159 13.40 -14.78 3.24
CA PRO A 159 13.15 -13.91 4.39
C PRO A 159 13.00 -12.45 3.97
N MET A 160 12.27 -11.69 4.78
CA MET A 160 12.19 -10.24 4.62
C MET A 160 13.58 -9.61 4.75
N PRO A 161 13.90 -8.58 3.95
CA PRO A 161 15.14 -7.84 4.12
C PRO A 161 15.19 -7.15 5.49
N PRO A 162 16.39 -6.97 6.08
CA PRO A 162 16.52 -6.33 7.40
C PRO A 162 15.91 -4.92 7.44
N ASP A 163 15.99 -4.19 6.32
CA ASP A 163 15.52 -2.81 6.18
C ASP A 163 14.15 -2.73 5.48
N SER A 164 13.27 -3.71 5.67
CA SER A 164 11.96 -3.78 5.00
C SER A 164 10.93 -2.74 5.46
N GLY A 165 11.39 -1.67 6.09
CA GLY A 165 10.53 -0.64 6.69
C GLY A 165 10.21 -0.97 8.16
N ARG A 166 9.77 0.06 8.88
CA ARG A 166 9.28 -0.12 10.26
C ARG A 166 7.77 -0.32 10.24
N GLU A 167 7.25 -1.09 11.15
CA GLU A 167 5.81 -1.18 11.34
C GLU A 167 5.28 0.13 11.93
N ILE A 168 4.30 0.74 11.29
CA ILE A 168 3.57 1.91 11.79
C ILE A 168 2.24 1.41 12.33
N SER A 169 2.06 1.49 13.65
CA SER A 169 0.80 1.13 14.27
C SER A 169 -0.11 2.34 14.48
N PRO A 170 -1.41 2.15 14.64
CA PRO A 170 -2.34 3.21 15.03
C PRO A 170 -1.92 3.94 16.31
N GLU A 171 -1.36 3.20 17.28
CA GLU A 171 -0.87 3.77 18.53
C GLU A 171 0.34 4.68 18.30
N THR A 172 1.24 4.29 17.38
CA THR A 172 2.38 5.12 16.97
C THR A 172 1.89 6.44 16.38
N LEU A 173 0.89 6.38 15.50
CA LEU A 173 0.30 7.58 14.87
C LEU A 173 -0.41 8.45 15.90
N ALA A 174 -1.18 7.87 16.81
CA ALA A 174 -1.94 8.58 17.84
C ALA A 174 -1.03 9.23 18.91
N SER A 175 0.09 8.60 19.23
CA SER A 175 1.04 9.11 20.25
C SER A 175 2.05 10.12 19.68
N HIS A 176 2.18 10.23 18.38
CA HIS A 176 3.11 11.18 17.76
C HIS A 176 2.65 12.61 18.01
N ARG A 177 3.56 13.47 18.48
CA ARG A 177 3.28 14.91 18.73
C ARG A 177 3.23 15.70 17.42
N SER A 178 2.32 15.32 16.56
CA SER A 178 2.19 15.84 15.19
C SER A 178 1.44 17.15 15.07
N GLY A 179 0.67 17.54 16.10
CA GLY A 179 -0.33 18.61 16.02
C GLY A 179 -1.65 18.17 15.37
N LEU A 180 -1.70 16.98 14.79
CA LEU A 180 -2.95 16.34 14.32
C LEU A 180 -3.58 15.54 15.45
N GLN A 181 -4.92 15.51 15.51
CA GLN A 181 -5.68 14.78 16.52
C GLN A 181 -6.27 13.50 15.92
N PRO A 182 -6.12 12.33 16.56
CA PRO A 182 -6.81 11.11 16.15
C PRO A 182 -8.33 11.29 16.22
N THR A 183 -9.03 11.06 15.11
CA THR A 183 -10.49 11.23 15.00
C THR A 183 -11.22 9.97 14.54
N GLY A 184 -10.49 8.94 14.11
CA GLY A 184 -11.05 7.65 13.71
C GLY A 184 -10.00 6.56 13.69
N HIS A 185 -10.43 5.36 14.05
CA HIS A 185 -9.61 4.15 13.96
C HIS A 185 -10.51 2.93 13.73
N GLU A 186 -10.03 2.01 12.90
CA GLU A 186 -10.71 0.75 12.64
C GLU A 186 -9.70 -0.33 12.24
N LEU A 187 -9.83 -1.52 12.82
CA LEU A 187 -9.20 -2.73 12.32
C LEU A 187 -10.13 -3.38 11.31
N PHE A 188 -9.60 -3.91 10.23
CA PHE A 188 -10.40 -4.60 9.23
C PHE A 188 -9.83 -5.96 8.85
N GLU A 189 -10.70 -6.82 8.35
CA GLU A 189 -10.36 -8.05 7.65
C GLU A 189 -11.17 -8.09 6.34
N ILE A 190 -10.47 -8.16 5.20
CA ILE A 190 -11.08 -8.21 3.88
C ILE A 190 -10.74 -9.53 3.22
N GLY A 191 -11.76 -10.32 2.89
CA GLY A 191 -11.63 -11.53 2.09
C GLY A 191 -11.72 -11.24 0.59
N LEU A 192 -10.78 -11.78 -0.19
CA LEU A 192 -10.79 -11.72 -1.64
C LEU A 192 -10.72 -13.14 -2.22
N MET A 193 -11.60 -13.44 -3.18
CA MET A 193 -11.52 -14.69 -3.95
C MET A 193 -10.37 -14.57 -4.94
N LEU A 194 -9.30 -15.31 -4.71
CA LEU A 194 -8.12 -15.36 -5.56
C LEU A 194 -7.93 -16.79 -6.11
N ASP A 195 -7.56 -16.89 -7.37
CA ASP A 195 -7.11 -18.15 -7.93
C ASP A 195 -5.59 -18.36 -7.71
N PRO A 196 -5.09 -19.61 -7.86
CA PRO A 196 -3.68 -19.92 -7.68
C PRO A 196 -2.74 -19.08 -8.56
N ALA A 197 -3.09 -18.84 -9.81
CA ALA A 197 -2.23 -18.11 -10.75
C ALA A 197 -2.12 -16.64 -10.38
N PHE A 198 -3.23 -16.02 -9.97
CA PHE A 198 -3.21 -14.66 -9.45
C PHE A 198 -2.36 -14.57 -8.17
N TYR A 199 -2.54 -15.51 -7.22
CA TYR A 199 -1.79 -15.51 -5.97
C TYR A 199 -0.28 -15.73 -6.18
N ILE A 200 0.13 -16.55 -7.15
CA ILE A 200 1.54 -16.70 -7.56
C ILE A 200 2.09 -15.36 -8.07
N ASN A 201 1.36 -14.71 -8.99
CA ASN A 201 1.78 -13.40 -9.49
C ASN A 201 1.89 -12.36 -8.36
N TYR A 202 0.96 -12.37 -7.42
CA TYR A 202 0.97 -11.49 -6.26
C TYR A 202 2.22 -11.71 -5.39
N VAL A 203 2.50 -12.94 -4.95
CA VAL A 203 3.66 -13.20 -4.07
C VAL A 203 4.99 -12.94 -4.77
N MET A 204 5.05 -13.07 -6.11
CA MET A 204 6.24 -12.71 -6.89
C MET A 204 6.54 -11.20 -6.86
N THR A 205 5.61 -10.34 -6.45
CA THR A 205 5.81 -8.89 -6.30
C THR A 205 6.13 -8.47 -4.86
N GLU A 206 6.28 -9.41 -3.94
CA GLU A 206 6.57 -9.10 -2.54
C GLU A 206 8.02 -8.66 -2.34
N THR A 207 8.24 -7.78 -1.36
CA THR A 207 9.55 -7.18 -1.06
C THR A 207 10.63 -8.22 -0.79
N ASN A 208 10.30 -9.32 -0.11
CA ASN A 208 11.24 -10.42 0.15
C ASN A 208 11.68 -11.14 -1.14
N ILE A 209 10.82 -11.22 -2.15
CA ILE A 209 11.19 -11.80 -3.46
C ILE A 209 12.09 -10.86 -4.23
N ALA A 210 11.78 -9.56 -4.27
CA ALA A 210 12.65 -8.56 -4.87
C ALA A 210 14.06 -8.61 -4.23
N HIS A 211 14.13 -8.69 -2.90
CA HIS A 211 15.38 -8.86 -2.16
C HIS A 211 16.09 -10.17 -2.51
N ALA A 212 15.38 -11.29 -2.54
CA ALA A 212 15.99 -12.58 -2.90
C ALA A 212 16.62 -12.57 -4.30
N ILE A 213 15.95 -11.91 -5.26
CA ILE A 213 16.47 -11.77 -6.62
C ILE A 213 17.70 -10.83 -6.63
N SER A 214 17.65 -9.69 -5.97
CA SER A 214 18.80 -8.76 -5.88
C SER A 214 20.03 -9.36 -5.21
N THR A 215 19.82 -10.35 -4.33
CA THR A 215 20.89 -11.10 -3.66
C THR A 215 21.32 -12.37 -4.41
N GLY A 216 20.87 -12.54 -5.67
CA GLY A 216 21.38 -13.57 -6.59
C GLY A 216 20.53 -14.83 -6.73
N LYS A 217 19.32 -14.89 -6.13
CA LYS A 217 18.39 -16.00 -6.40
C LYS A 217 17.74 -15.83 -7.78
N SER A 218 17.55 -16.93 -8.51
CA SER A 218 16.84 -16.92 -9.78
C SER A 218 15.34 -16.69 -9.58
N GLY A 219 14.78 -15.64 -10.18
CA GLY A 219 13.34 -15.38 -10.19
C GLY A 219 12.54 -16.53 -10.82
N GLU A 220 13.09 -17.17 -11.87
CA GLU A 220 12.48 -18.36 -12.50
C GLU A 220 12.41 -19.55 -11.53
N SER A 221 13.46 -19.80 -10.76
CA SER A 221 13.47 -20.86 -9.75
C SER A 221 12.48 -20.60 -8.60
N ILE A 222 12.33 -19.33 -8.18
CA ILE A 222 11.36 -18.93 -7.19
C ILE A 222 9.95 -19.19 -7.72
N ARG A 223 9.69 -18.72 -8.94
CA ARG A 223 8.40 -18.91 -9.61
C ARG A 223 8.06 -20.38 -9.79
N ALA A 224 9.01 -21.20 -10.26
CA ALA A 224 8.81 -22.65 -10.43
C ALA A 224 8.44 -23.34 -9.10
N TRP A 225 9.03 -22.92 -7.98
CA TRP A 225 8.64 -23.43 -6.66
C TRP A 225 7.20 -23.00 -6.29
N CYS A 226 6.81 -21.76 -6.55
CA CYS A 226 5.43 -21.30 -6.34
C CYS A 226 4.43 -22.04 -7.23
N ASP A 227 4.75 -22.21 -8.53
CA ASP A 227 3.91 -22.93 -9.50
C ASP A 227 3.72 -24.40 -9.10
N LEU A 228 4.71 -25.02 -8.48
CA LEU A 228 4.63 -26.40 -7.99
C LEU A 228 3.76 -26.53 -6.73
N THR A 229 3.82 -25.57 -5.82
CA THR A 229 3.31 -25.72 -4.44
C THR A 229 1.96 -25.04 -4.20
N ILE A 230 1.72 -23.84 -4.76
CA ILE A 230 0.50 -23.04 -4.51
C ILE A 230 -0.77 -23.74 -5.04
N PRO A 231 -0.80 -24.37 -6.24
CA PRO A 231 -2.03 -24.99 -6.72
C PRO A 231 -2.60 -26.05 -5.76
N ALA A 232 -1.74 -26.85 -5.12
CA ALA A 232 -2.16 -27.84 -4.14
C ALA A 232 -2.72 -27.20 -2.85
N VAL A 233 -2.12 -26.10 -2.37
CA VAL A 233 -2.59 -25.32 -1.21
C VAL A 233 -3.96 -24.71 -1.49
N PHE A 234 -4.20 -24.28 -2.71
CA PHE A 234 -5.48 -23.74 -3.17
C PHE A 234 -6.49 -24.82 -3.58
N GLU A 235 -6.14 -26.12 -3.52
CA GLU A 235 -6.97 -27.25 -4.01
C GLU A 235 -7.35 -27.06 -5.49
N ASN A 236 -6.47 -26.47 -6.29
CA ASN A 236 -6.65 -26.14 -7.71
C ASN A 236 -7.92 -25.31 -8.02
N ARG A 237 -8.38 -24.49 -7.08
CA ARG A 237 -9.56 -23.61 -7.23
C ARG A 237 -9.35 -22.26 -6.59
N SER A 238 -10.19 -21.29 -6.90
CA SER A 238 -10.21 -20.02 -6.18
C SER A 238 -10.60 -20.21 -4.72
N ARG A 239 -9.91 -19.51 -3.83
CA ARG A 239 -10.17 -19.52 -2.38
C ARG A 239 -10.21 -18.12 -1.83
N GLU A 240 -10.95 -17.92 -0.73
CA GLU A 240 -10.99 -16.66 -0.02
C GLU A 240 -9.71 -16.45 0.79
N VAL A 241 -8.85 -15.55 0.30
CA VAL A 241 -7.64 -15.11 0.99
C VAL A 241 -7.96 -13.90 1.85
N LEU A 242 -7.50 -13.90 3.11
CA LEU A 242 -7.77 -12.85 4.08
C LEU A 242 -6.63 -11.83 4.14
N PHE A 243 -7.02 -10.57 4.15
CA PHE A 243 -6.13 -9.42 4.32
C PHE A 243 -6.58 -8.62 5.53
N SER A 244 -5.78 -8.58 6.56
CA SER A 244 -6.04 -7.82 7.79
C SER A 244 -5.19 -6.56 7.82
N GLY A 245 -5.74 -5.50 8.38
CA GLY A 245 -5.05 -4.22 8.46
C GLY A 245 -5.77 -3.23 9.36
N TYR A 246 -5.38 -1.98 9.24
CA TYR A 246 -5.97 -0.89 9.99
C TYR A 246 -6.21 0.35 9.13
N ILE A 247 -7.12 1.17 9.62
CA ILE A 247 -7.38 2.55 9.17
C ILE A 247 -7.16 3.46 10.38
N SER A 248 -6.44 4.55 10.21
CA SER A 248 -6.29 5.63 11.19
C SER A 248 -6.55 6.97 10.52
N ILE A 249 -7.41 7.77 11.12
CA ILE A 249 -7.73 9.12 10.65
C ILE A 249 -7.27 10.12 11.70
N LEU A 250 -6.51 11.11 11.24
CA LEU A 250 -6.08 12.24 12.03
C LEU A 250 -6.61 13.52 11.37
N SER A 251 -7.02 14.48 12.19
CA SER A 251 -7.55 15.77 11.73
C SER A 251 -6.71 16.92 12.28
N ARG A 252 -6.70 18.00 11.53
CA ARG A 252 -6.07 19.25 11.95
C ARG A 252 -6.87 19.93 13.05
#